data_2cc32f5840149ff145d33a41116865c8
#
_entry.id   2cc32f5840149ff145d33a41116865c8
#
_cell.length_a   1.000
_cell.length_b   1.000
_cell.length_c   1.000
_cell.angle_alpha   90.00
_cell.angle_beta   90.00
_cell.angle_gamma   90.00
#
_symmetry.space_group_name_H-M   'P 1'
#
loop_
_entity.id
_entity.type
_entity.pdbx_description
1 polymer ?
#
loop_
_entity_poly.entity_id
_entity_poly.type
_entity_poly.pdbx_seq_one_letter_code
_entity_poly.pdbx_strand_id
1 'polypeptide(L)'
;MTTERAQILLNGFNECMKHYTCGNYISMSDVEGLESTDIEWYVNTESSQLIAFTEFGTYHHQYDFDFSFDENLNTFVEGLQEFLINEVNAQRV
;
A
#
# COMPACT_ATOMS: atom_id res chain seq x y z
N MET A 1 -15.73 15.91 11.02
CA MET A 1 -14.56 16.64 10.52
C MET A 1 -15.00 17.87 9.74
N THR A 2 -14.41 19.02 10.00
CA THR A 2 -14.72 20.23 9.25
C THR A 2 -14.06 20.19 7.86
N THR A 3 -14.61 20.97 6.92
CA THR A 3 -14.05 21.05 5.57
C THR A 3 -12.59 21.56 5.59
N GLU A 4 -12.29 22.54 6.44
CA GLU A 4 -10.93 23.07 6.57
C GLU A 4 -9.95 22.02 7.06
N ARG A 5 -10.33 21.24 8.08
CA ARG A 5 -9.50 20.17 8.61
C ARG A 5 -9.28 19.09 7.57
N ALA A 6 -10.33 18.70 6.85
CA ALA A 6 -10.21 17.72 5.78
C ALA A 6 -9.23 18.18 4.70
N GLN A 7 -9.30 19.47 4.32
CA GLN A 7 -8.41 20.04 3.31
C GLN A 7 -6.95 20.06 3.79
N ILE A 8 -6.71 20.42 5.06
CA ILE A 8 -5.37 20.44 5.64
C ILE A 8 -4.78 19.03 5.64
N LEU A 9 -5.54 18.02 6.05
CA LEU A 9 -5.09 16.64 6.06
C LEU A 9 -4.78 16.13 4.65
N LEU A 10 -5.63 16.46 3.69
CA LEU A 10 -5.41 16.06 2.30
C LEU A 10 -4.17 16.73 1.72
N ASN A 11 -3.96 18.01 1.98
CA ASN A 11 -2.77 18.73 1.51
C ASN A 11 -1.50 18.13 2.14
N GLY A 12 -1.53 17.82 3.42
CA GLY A 12 -0.42 17.17 4.10
C GLY A 12 -0.10 15.80 3.53
N PHE A 13 -1.14 15.01 3.26
CA PHE A 13 -0.99 13.72 2.62
C PHE A 13 -0.33 13.86 1.24
N ASN A 14 -0.86 14.74 0.40
CA ASN A 14 -0.34 14.94 -0.96
C ASN A 14 1.12 15.38 -0.94
N GLU A 15 1.48 16.29 -0.03
CA GLU A 15 2.85 16.81 0.09
C GLU A 15 3.81 15.72 0.55
N CYS A 16 3.39 14.92 1.52
CA CYS A 16 4.20 13.83 2.06
C CYS A 16 4.39 12.70 1.03
N MET A 17 3.35 12.41 0.24
CA MET A 17 3.29 11.23 -0.62
C MET A 17 3.78 11.46 -2.04
N LYS A 18 4.01 12.70 -2.46
CA LYS A 18 4.37 13.00 -3.85
C LYS A 18 5.60 12.25 -4.36
N HIS A 19 6.53 11.92 -3.49
CA HIS A 19 7.74 11.19 -3.87
C HIS A 19 7.56 9.66 -3.90
N TYR A 20 6.37 9.18 -3.52
CA TYR A 20 6.03 7.75 -3.58
C TYR A 20 5.13 7.41 -4.76
N THR A 21 5.07 8.28 -5.77
CA THR A 21 4.15 8.10 -6.90
C THR A 21 4.59 7.03 -7.91
N CYS A 22 5.86 6.66 -7.91
CA CYS A 22 6.34 5.57 -8.77
C CYS A 22 7.72 5.08 -8.30
N GLY A 23 8.10 3.90 -8.76
CA GLY A 23 9.45 3.36 -8.56
C GLY A 23 9.75 2.84 -7.16
N ASN A 24 8.75 2.62 -6.34
CA ASN A 24 8.93 2.10 -4.98
C ASN A 24 8.69 0.60 -4.98
N TYR A 25 9.47 -0.15 -4.17
CA TYR A 25 9.39 -1.60 -4.11
C TYR A 25 9.33 -2.07 -2.67
N ILE A 26 8.57 -3.15 -2.43
CA ILE A 26 8.50 -3.85 -1.15
C ILE A 26 9.00 -5.27 -1.37
N SER A 27 9.99 -5.71 -0.58
CA SER A 27 10.47 -7.07 -0.62
C SER A 27 9.48 -8.01 0.06
N MET A 28 9.23 -9.16 -0.57
CA MET A 28 8.37 -10.20 -0.03
C MET A 28 9.18 -11.35 0.57
N SER A 29 10.38 -11.07 1.08
CA SER A 29 11.29 -12.09 1.62
C SER A 29 10.70 -12.89 2.78
N ASP A 30 9.72 -12.32 3.49
CA ASP A 30 9.05 -12.99 4.61
C ASP A 30 7.90 -13.89 4.16
N VAL A 31 7.57 -13.90 2.88
CA VAL A 31 6.44 -14.70 2.36
C VAL A 31 7.00 -15.95 1.68
N GLU A 32 6.64 -17.12 2.19
CA GLU A 32 7.07 -18.41 1.62
C GLU A 32 6.61 -18.55 0.17
N GLY A 33 7.54 -18.81 -0.72
CA GLY A 33 7.29 -18.91 -2.15
C GLY A 33 7.54 -17.61 -2.92
N LEU A 34 7.77 -16.49 -2.22
CA LEU A 34 7.98 -15.17 -2.82
C LEU A 34 9.26 -14.50 -2.31
N GLU A 35 10.21 -15.27 -1.78
CA GLU A 35 11.39 -14.74 -1.09
C GLU A 35 12.25 -13.83 -1.96
N SER A 36 12.26 -14.04 -3.28
CA SER A 36 13.03 -13.22 -4.21
C SER A 36 12.18 -12.26 -5.02
N THR A 37 10.95 -12.01 -4.57
CA THR A 37 10.00 -11.14 -5.27
C THR A 37 9.96 -9.77 -4.63
N ASP A 38 10.08 -8.73 -5.45
CA ASP A 38 9.85 -7.34 -5.05
C ASP A 38 8.56 -6.86 -5.69
N ILE A 39 7.71 -6.25 -4.89
CA ILE A 39 6.41 -5.75 -5.35
C ILE A 39 6.49 -4.24 -5.54
N GLU A 40 6.19 -3.77 -6.74
CA GLU A 40 6.11 -2.34 -7.01
C GLU A 40 4.83 -1.77 -6.42
N TRP A 41 4.96 -0.62 -5.77
CA TRP A 41 3.81 0.09 -5.21
C TRP A 41 3.94 1.58 -5.47
N TYR A 42 2.81 2.26 -5.40
CA TYR A 42 2.78 3.71 -5.56
C TYR A 42 1.63 4.29 -4.74
N VAL A 43 1.64 5.62 -4.62
CA VAL A 43 0.55 6.33 -3.93
C VAL A 43 -0.28 7.05 -4.98
N ASN A 44 -1.59 6.83 -4.93
CA ASN A 44 -2.54 7.59 -5.73
C ASN A 44 -3.06 8.74 -4.87
N THR A 45 -2.57 9.95 -5.14
CA THR A 45 -2.92 11.12 -4.32
C THR A 45 -4.34 11.61 -4.58
N GLU A 46 -4.94 11.26 -5.70
CA GLU A 46 -6.34 11.64 -5.99
C GLU A 46 -7.31 10.82 -5.16
N SER A 47 -7.07 9.52 -5.03
CA SER A 47 -7.94 8.63 -4.26
C SER A 47 -7.46 8.41 -2.83
N SER A 48 -6.29 8.94 -2.46
CA SER A 48 -5.65 8.75 -1.16
C SER A 48 -5.46 7.27 -0.84
N GLN A 49 -4.91 6.53 -1.79
CA GLN A 49 -4.69 5.08 -1.65
C GLN A 49 -3.23 4.72 -1.86
N LEU A 50 -2.79 3.68 -1.15
CA LEU A 50 -1.55 2.98 -1.41
C LEU A 50 -1.90 1.77 -2.28
N ILE A 51 -1.20 1.60 -3.40
CA ILE A 51 -1.58 0.60 -4.41
C ILE A 51 -0.34 -0.24 -4.75
N ALA A 52 -0.49 -1.55 -4.70
CA ALA A 52 0.57 -2.48 -5.07
C ALA A 52 0.17 -3.25 -6.33
N PHE A 53 1.13 -3.45 -7.23
CA PHE A 53 0.94 -4.25 -8.43
C PHE A 53 1.51 -5.64 -8.21
N THR A 54 0.68 -6.67 -8.34
CA THR A 54 1.12 -8.06 -8.21
C THR A 54 0.68 -8.85 -9.44
N GLU A 55 1.31 -10.00 -9.65
CA GLU A 55 0.93 -10.90 -10.74
C GLU A 55 -0.49 -11.48 -10.54
N PHE A 56 -1.01 -11.40 -9.32
CA PHE A 56 -2.36 -11.88 -8.97
C PHE A 56 -3.42 -10.78 -9.02
N GLY A 57 -3.01 -9.54 -9.35
CA GLY A 57 -3.90 -8.39 -9.39
C GLY A 57 -3.35 -7.22 -8.60
N THR A 58 -4.14 -6.19 -8.50
CA THR A 58 -3.79 -4.95 -7.82
C THR A 58 -4.37 -4.94 -6.43
N TYR A 59 -3.52 -4.64 -5.43
CA TYR A 59 -3.94 -4.54 -4.03
C TYR A 59 -4.01 -3.07 -3.63
N HIS A 60 -5.12 -2.65 -3.03
CA HIS A 60 -5.38 -1.27 -2.62
C HIS A 60 -5.52 -1.16 -1.11
N HIS A 61 -4.95 -0.11 -0.53
CA HIS A 61 -5.14 0.26 0.86
C HIS A 61 -5.59 1.71 0.92
N GLN A 62 -6.77 1.97 1.48
CA GLN A 62 -7.26 3.32 1.71
C GLN A 62 -6.46 3.95 2.84
N TYR A 63 -5.81 5.10 2.57
CA TYR A 63 -5.04 5.80 3.58
C TYR A 63 -5.96 6.28 4.71
N ASP A 64 -5.60 5.97 5.94
CA ASP A 64 -6.35 6.38 7.13
C ASP A 64 -5.66 7.59 7.75
N PHE A 65 -6.32 8.74 7.68
CA PHE A 65 -5.77 10.01 8.16
C PHE A 65 -5.69 10.09 9.70
N ASP A 66 -6.28 9.13 10.40
CA ASP A 66 -6.18 9.06 11.87
C ASP A 66 -4.87 8.42 12.34
N PHE A 67 -4.10 7.85 11.41
CA PHE A 67 -2.83 7.18 11.71
C PHE A 67 -1.67 7.84 10.95
N SER A 68 -0.45 7.61 11.44
CA SER A 68 0.76 8.11 10.78
C SER A 68 1.01 7.38 9.45
N PHE A 69 1.92 7.92 8.64
CA PHE A 69 2.35 7.27 7.42
C PHE A 69 2.94 5.88 7.69
N ASP A 70 3.79 5.77 8.72
CA ASP A 70 4.42 4.50 9.06
C ASP A 70 3.40 3.44 9.45
N GLU A 71 2.37 3.83 10.21
CA GLU A 71 1.29 2.93 10.58
C GLU A 71 0.48 2.49 9.37
N ASN A 72 0.17 3.42 8.46
CA ASN A 72 -0.52 3.11 7.21
C ASN A 72 0.32 2.16 6.34
N LEU A 73 1.61 2.42 6.22
CA LEU A 73 2.49 1.58 5.44
C LEU A 73 2.58 0.16 6.02
N ASN A 74 2.68 0.04 7.34
CA ASN A 74 2.70 -1.27 8.02
C ASN A 74 1.39 -2.04 7.76
N THR A 75 0.25 -1.38 7.88
CA THR A 75 -1.06 -1.99 7.61
C THR A 75 -1.15 -2.43 6.15
N PHE A 76 -0.68 -1.60 5.24
CA PHE A 76 -0.65 -1.90 3.81
C PHE A 76 0.21 -3.13 3.52
N VAL A 77 1.42 -3.19 4.07
CA VAL A 77 2.34 -4.32 3.86
C VAL A 77 1.76 -5.61 4.44
N GLU A 78 1.21 -5.56 5.65
CA GLU A 78 0.58 -6.73 6.27
C GLU A 78 -0.58 -7.27 5.44
N GLY A 79 -1.46 -6.38 4.97
CA GLY A 79 -2.58 -6.75 4.12
C GLY A 79 -2.13 -7.31 2.77
N LEU A 80 -1.10 -6.71 2.18
CA LEU A 80 -0.52 -7.20 0.93
C LEU A 80 0.06 -8.60 1.09
N GLN A 81 0.79 -8.85 2.17
CA GLN A 81 1.36 -10.17 2.46
C GLN A 81 0.27 -11.21 2.60
N GLU A 82 -0.79 -10.91 3.33
CA GLU A 82 -1.93 -11.81 3.52
C GLU A 82 -2.62 -12.10 2.18
N PHE A 83 -2.83 -11.07 1.37
CA PHE A 83 -3.39 -11.22 0.03
C PHE A 83 -2.55 -12.18 -0.82
N LEU A 84 -1.24 -12.00 -0.84
CA LEU A 84 -0.33 -12.83 -1.62
C LEU A 84 -0.28 -14.27 -1.10
N ILE A 85 -0.26 -14.46 0.21
CA ILE A 85 -0.28 -15.80 0.82
C ILE A 85 -1.55 -16.54 0.40
N ASN A 86 -2.69 -15.89 0.44
CA ASN A 86 -3.96 -16.50 0.05
C ASN A 86 -3.98 -16.87 -1.43
N GLU A 87 -3.43 -16.02 -2.31
CA GLU A 87 -3.38 -16.29 -3.74
C GLU A 87 -2.42 -17.45 -4.07
N VAL A 88 -1.25 -17.48 -3.43
CA VAL A 88 -0.29 -18.57 -3.62
C VAL A 88 -0.91 -19.91 -3.18
N ASN A 89 -1.58 -19.90 -2.01
CA ASN A 89 -2.23 -21.11 -1.50
C ASN A 89 -3.36 -21.58 -2.42
N ALA A 90 -4.11 -20.66 -3.00
CA ALA A 90 -5.19 -21.00 -3.92
C ALA A 90 -4.67 -21.69 -5.18
N GLN A 91 -3.44 -21.36 -5.62
CA GLN A 91 -2.84 -21.93 -6.82
C GLN A 91 -2.16 -23.28 -6.57
N ARG A 92 -2.00 -23.68 -5.31
CA ARG A 92 -1.35 -24.95 -4.95
C ARG A 92 -2.33 -26.15 -4.95
N VAL A 93 -3.57 -25.89 -5.21
CA VAL A 93 -4.61 -26.94 -5.19
C VAL A 93 -4.53 -27.84 -6.41
#